data_fd33152f3d569add32769fe197b4015d
#
_entry.id   fd33152f3d569add32769fe197b4015d
#
_cell.length_a   1.000
_cell.length_b   1.000
_cell.length_c   1.000
_cell.angle_alpha   90.00
_cell.angle_beta   90.00
_cell.angle_gamma   90.00
#
_symmetry.space_group_name_H-M   'P 1'
#
loop_
_entity.id
_entity.type
_entity.pdbx_description
1 polymer ?
#
loop_
_entity_poly.entity_id
_entity_poly.type
_entity_poly.pdbx_seq_one_letter_code
_entity_poly.pdbx_strand_id
1 'polypeptide(L)'
;MKLLLAVDESPFSQEAVQSVIDHFRPKDTQVQVVNVIEPIGAYFSAEWFPHLTPYTEKVEKEREKQANALVENVCAKLGKAGFRNSKIVLRGDARAAILDRASEWKPDLIVVGSHGLKGLNRLLMGSVSDAVVRHAPCSVQVVRVTPGAKRDARNPRTPSRKAAKSKRR
;
A
#
# COMPACT_ATOMS: atom_id res chain seq x y z
N MET A 1 10.04 15.93 4.41
CA MET A 1 10.03 14.47 4.66
C MET A 1 9.65 13.75 3.38
N LYS A 2 10.34 12.66 3.04
CA LYS A 2 10.00 11.77 1.93
C LYS A 2 9.26 10.54 2.47
N LEU A 3 8.09 10.24 1.92
CA LEU A 3 7.25 9.13 2.34
C LEU A 3 6.99 8.19 1.17
N LEU A 4 7.36 6.91 1.28
CA LEU A 4 7.06 5.87 0.32
C LEU A 4 5.77 5.16 0.75
N LEU A 5 4.70 5.27 -0.05
CA LEU A 5 3.40 4.68 0.23
C LEU A 5 3.18 3.48 -0.69
N ALA A 6 3.26 2.27 -0.14
CA ALA A 6 2.98 1.05 -0.88
C ALA A 6 1.48 0.75 -0.89
N VAL A 7 0.92 0.58 -2.09
CA VAL A 7 -0.52 0.41 -2.30
C VAL A 7 -0.86 -0.81 -3.13
N ASP A 8 -1.96 -1.46 -2.77
CA ASP A 8 -2.67 -2.46 -3.55
C ASP A 8 -4.18 -2.20 -3.51
N GLU A 9 -4.99 -3.07 -4.07
CA GLU A 9 -6.46 -2.93 -4.09
C GLU A 9 -7.13 -3.32 -2.77
N SER A 10 -6.37 -3.65 -1.72
CA SER A 10 -6.93 -4.08 -0.43
C SER A 10 -7.54 -2.92 0.37
N PRO A 11 -8.48 -3.21 1.27
CA PRO A 11 -8.99 -2.21 2.22
C PRO A 11 -7.91 -1.66 3.14
N PHE A 12 -6.88 -2.45 3.44
CA PHE A 12 -5.75 -2.03 4.29
C PHE A 12 -4.89 -0.97 3.61
N SER A 13 -4.71 -1.09 2.29
CA SER A 13 -4.04 -0.07 1.49
C SER A 13 -4.83 1.23 1.46
N GLN A 14 -6.15 1.17 1.32
CA GLN A 14 -7.01 2.35 1.38
C GLN A 14 -6.91 3.07 2.73
N GLU A 15 -6.86 2.32 3.85
CA GLU A 15 -6.62 2.88 5.17
C GLU A 15 -5.21 3.48 5.30
N ALA A 16 -4.20 2.90 4.66
CA ALA A 16 -2.86 3.47 4.63
C ALA A 16 -2.83 4.83 3.92
N VAL A 17 -3.50 4.95 2.76
CA VAL A 17 -3.68 6.22 2.05
C VAL A 17 -4.37 7.26 2.94
N GLN A 18 -5.46 6.86 3.59
CA GLN A 18 -6.22 7.76 4.45
C GLN A 18 -5.40 8.17 5.69
N SER A 19 -4.63 7.25 6.26
CA SER A 19 -3.73 7.54 7.38
C SER A 19 -2.67 8.59 7.01
N VAL A 20 -2.15 8.54 5.79
CA VAL A 20 -1.22 9.58 5.30
C VAL A 20 -1.93 10.94 5.25
N ILE A 21 -3.14 11.01 4.72
CA ILE A 21 -3.91 12.26 4.61
C ILE A 21 -4.22 12.84 5.99
N ASP A 22 -4.58 11.98 6.97
CA ASP A 22 -5.04 12.42 8.29
C ASP A 22 -3.90 12.85 9.23
N HIS A 23 -2.69 12.26 9.07
CA HIS A 23 -1.65 12.40 10.08
C HIS A 23 -0.42 13.19 9.62
N PHE A 24 -0.25 13.41 8.31
CA PHE A 24 0.91 14.13 7.79
C PHE A 24 0.53 15.51 7.25
N ARG A 25 1.51 16.42 7.25
CA ARG A 25 1.32 17.78 6.74
C ARG A 25 1.72 17.85 5.27
N PRO A 26 0.82 18.24 4.36
CA PRO A 26 1.12 18.27 2.93
C PRO A 26 2.32 19.15 2.56
N LYS A 27 2.49 20.29 3.23
CA LYS A 27 3.59 21.23 2.95
C LYS A 27 4.98 20.64 3.21
N ASP A 28 5.07 19.73 4.19
CA ASP A 28 6.35 19.21 4.69
C ASP A 28 6.61 17.78 4.21
N THR A 29 5.68 17.20 3.43
CA THR A 29 5.73 15.79 3.02
C THR A 29 5.62 15.65 1.50
N GLN A 30 6.60 14.96 0.91
CA GLN A 30 6.56 14.48 -0.46
C GLN A 30 6.24 12.98 -0.44
N VAL A 31 5.19 12.56 -1.15
CA VAL A 31 4.75 11.17 -1.18
C VAL A 31 5.11 10.54 -2.53
N GLN A 32 5.77 9.39 -2.51
CA GLN A 32 5.85 8.52 -3.68
C GLN A 32 4.94 7.32 -3.48
N VAL A 33 3.97 7.16 -4.37
CA VAL A 33 3.04 6.02 -4.40
C VAL A 33 3.66 4.91 -5.22
N VAL A 34 3.80 3.72 -4.65
CA VAL A 34 4.32 2.54 -5.33
C VAL A 34 3.29 1.41 -5.32
N ASN A 35 3.08 0.81 -6.49
CA ASN A 35 2.41 -0.47 -6.64
C ASN A 35 3.36 -1.45 -7.33
N VAL A 36 3.24 -2.74 -7.02
CA VAL A 36 4.08 -3.79 -7.60
C VAL A 36 3.20 -4.83 -8.28
N ILE A 37 3.45 -5.08 -9.56
CA ILE A 37 2.83 -6.15 -10.32
C ILE A 37 3.67 -7.41 -10.16
N GLU A 38 3.18 -8.37 -9.40
CA GLU A 38 3.81 -9.69 -9.31
C GLU A 38 3.60 -10.46 -10.62
N PRO A 39 4.63 -11.09 -11.19
CA PRO A 39 4.49 -11.89 -12.41
C PRO A 39 3.43 -12.99 -12.25
N ILE A 40 2.67 -13.25 -13.30
CA ILE A 40 1.77 -14.40 -13.36
C ILE A 40 2.64 -15.64 -13.53
N GLY A 41 3.04 -16.21 -12.40
CA GLY A 41 3.70 -17.50 -12.33
C GLY A 41 5.00 -17.62 -13.12
N ALA A 42 6.11 -17.68 -12.42
CA ALA A 42 7.36 -18.26 -12.96
C ALA A 42 7.19 -19.75 -13.40
N TYR A 43 5.95 -20.26 -13.33
CA TYR A 43 5.60 -21.64 -13.61
C TYR A 43 5.13 -21.89 -15.05
N PHE A 44 4.86 -20.83 -15.84
CA PHE A 44 4.48 -20.93 -17.25
C PHE A 44 5.56 -20.27 -18.10
N SER A 45 6.69 -20.96 -18.29
CA SER A 45 7.64 -20.51 -19.29
C SER A 45 7.02 -20.65 -20.68
N ALA A 46 7.16 -19.63 -21.52
CA ALA A 46 6.67 -19.65 -22.91
C ALA A 46 7.25 -20.82 -23.72
N GLU A 47 8.40 -21.35 -23.28
CA GLU A 47 9.05 -22.53 -23.86
C GLU A 47 8.23 -23.80 -23.73
N TRP A 48 7.50 -23.97 -22.61
CA TRP A 48 6.68 -25.17 -22.37
C TRP A 48 5.26 -25.05 -22.89
N PHE A 49 4.73 -23.82 -22.98
CA PHE A 49 3.33 -23.57 -23.38
C PHE A 49 3.20 -22.38 -24.34
N PRO A 50 3.78 -22.44 -25.55
CA PRO A 50 3.80 -21.30 -26.48
C PRO A 50 2.40 -20.84 -26.92
N HIS A 51 1.40 -21.72 -26.90
CA HIS A 51 0.01 -21.39 -27.22
C HIS A 51 -0.71 -20.54 -26.15
N LEU A 52 -0.14 -20.43 -24.93
CA LEU A 52 -0.69 -19.58 -23.86
C LEU A 52 -0.13 -18.13 -23.89
N THR A 53 0.91 -17.87 -24.69
CA THR A 53 1.58 -16.57 -24.77
C THR A 53 0.61 -15.41 -25.08
N PRO A 54 -0.30 -15.50 -26.08
CA PRO A 54 -1.23 -14.40 -26.36
C PRO A 54 -2.22 -14.12 -25.21
N TYR A 55 -2.56 -15.16 -24.46
CA TYR A 55 -3.46 -15.03 -23.30
C TYR A 55 -2.73 -14.36 -22.12
N THR A 56 -1.50 -14.77 -21.84
CA THR A 56 -0.69 -14.18 -20.77
C THR A 56 -0.36 -12.72 -21.03
N GLU A 57 -0.03 -12.36 -22.26
CA GLU A 57 0.21 -10.96 -22.64
C GLU A 57 -1.02 -10.07 -22.45
N LYS A 58 -2.21 -10.56 -22.79
CA LYS A 58 -3.46 -9.81 -22.60
C LYS A 58 -3.73 -9.57 -21.11
N VAL A 59 -3.54 -10.60 -20.28
CA VAL A 59 -3.72 -10.49 -18.82
C VAL A 59 -2.68 -9.56 -18.21
N GLU A 60 -1.43 -9.62 -18.64
CA GLU A 60 -0.39 -8.71 -18.15
C GLU A 60 -0.67 -7.25 -18.49
N LYS A 61 -1.10 -6.95 -19.71
CA LYS A 61 -1.52 -5.60 -20.14
C LYS A 61 -2.68 -5.08 -19.29
N GLU A 62 -3.66 -5.92 -19.00
CA GLU A 62 -4.80 -5.51 -18.16
C GLU A 62 -4.37 -5.23 -16.72
N ARG A 63 -3.49 -6.06 -16.14
CA ARG A 63 -2.92 -5.83 -14.80
C ARG A 63 -2.10 -4.54 -14.74
N GLU A 64 -1.33 -4.26 -15.78
CA GLU A 64 -0.57 -3.00 -15.87
C GLU A 64 -1.50 -1.78 -15.92
N LYS A 65 -2.59 -1.87 -16.68
CA LYS A 65 -3.62 -0.83 -16.75
C LYS A 65 -4.28 -0.62 -15.39
N GLN A 66 -4.63 -1.70 -14.68
CA GLN A 66 -5.23 -1.63 -13.34
C GLN A 66 -4.25 -1.04 -12.32
N ALA A 67 -2.99 -1.46 -12.33
CA ALA A 67 -1.96 -0.92 -11.45
C ALA A 67 -1.73 0.59 -11.68
N ASN A 68 -1.65 1.02 -12.95
CA ASN A 68 -1.53 2.43 -13.28
C ASN A 68 -2.76 3.24 -12.82
N ALA A 69 -3.96 2.74 -13.06
CA ALA A 69 -5.19 3.38 -12.61
C ALA A 69 -5.25 3.49 -11.07
N LEU A 70 -4.82 2.46 -10.35
CA LEU A 70 -4.74 2.47 -8.88
C LEU A 70 -3.83 3.59 -8.38
N VAL A 71 -2.57 3.65 -8.85
CA VAL A 71 -1.63 4.67 -8.38
C VAL A 71 -2.05 6.09 -8.81
N GLU A 72 -2.69 6.25 -9.96
CA GLU A 72 -3.28 7.52 -10.41
C GLU A 72 -4.39 7.99 -9.48
N ASN A 73 -5.31 7.11 -9.14
CA ASN A 73 -6.42 7.41 -8.22
C ASN A 73 -5.91 7.80 -6.83
N VAL A 74 -4.87 7.12 -6.33
CA VAL A 74 -4.24 7.46 -5.05
C VAL A 74 -3.54 8.81 -5.13
N CYS A 75 -2.78 9.06 -6.19
CA CYS A 75 -2.11 10.36 -6.42
C CYS A 75 -3.13 11.51 -6.53
N ALA A 76 -4.26 11.29 -7.19
CA ALA A 76 -5.33 12.29 -7.28
C ALA A 76 -5.92 12.61 -5.89
N LYS A 77 -6.14 11.60 -5.03
CA LYS A 77 -6.61 11.80 -3.64
C LYS A 77 -5.58 12.59 -2.82
N LEU A 78 -4.31 12.23 -2.89
CA LEU A 78 -3.23 12.93 -2.21
C LEU A 78 -3.08 14.37 -2.71
N GLY A 79 -3.19 14.59 -4.03
CA GLY A 79 -3.15 15.93 -4.64
C GLY A 79 -4.29 16.83 -4.17
N LYS A 80 -5.54 16.29 -4.09
CA LYS A 80 -6.69 17.00 -3.50
C LYS A 80 -6.48 17.37 -2.04
N ALA A 81 -5.72 16.56 -1.29
CA ALA A 81 -5.32 16.85 0.09
C ALA A 81 -4.10 17.78 0.18
N GLY A 82 -3.54 18.24 -0.95
CA GLY A 82 -2.45 19.21 -1.02
C GLY A 82 -1.05 18.62 -1.00
N PHE A 83 -0.88 17.30 -1.07
CA PHE A 83 0.43 16.66 -1.06
C PHE A 83 1.13 16.75 -2.42
N ARG A 84 2.43 17.06 -2.41
CA ARG A 84 3.29 16.80 -3.57
C ARG A 84 3.49 15.29 -3.65
N ASN A 85 3.12 14.72 -4.79
CA ASN A 85 3.20 13.29 -4.97
C ASN A 85 3.74 12.88 -6.34
N SER A 86 4.25 11.65 -6.42
CA SER A 86 4.67 10.96 -7.64
C SER A 86 4.22 9.52 -7.57
N LYS A 87 4.14 8.86 -8.71
CA LYS A 87 3.72 7.46 -8.83
C LYS A 87 4.81 6.63 -9.49
N ILE A 88 4.87 5.36 -9.12
CA ILE A 88 5.68 4.35 -9.80
C ILE A 88 4.97 3.00 -9.72
N VAL A 89 4.96 2.27 -10.84
CA VAL A 89 4.53 0.87 -10.91
C VAL A 89 5.78 0.04 -11.18
N LEU A 90 6.06 -0.92 -10.30
CA LEU A 90 7.19 -1.83 -10.40
C LEU A 90 6.73 -3.23 -10.78
N ARG A 91 7.65 -4.07 -11.24
CA ARG A 91 7.40 -5.48 -11.56
C ARG A 91 8.34 -6.36 -10.74
N GLY A 92 7.84 -7.51 -10.26
CA GLY A 92 8.64 -8.49 -9.51
C GLY A 92 8.00 -8.92 -8.19
N ASP A 93 8.78 -9.48 -7.30
CA ASP A 93 8.34 -9.77 -5.93
C ASP A 93 8.11 -8.46 -5.17
N ALA A 94 6.91 -8.28 -4.62
CA ALA A 94 6.53 -7.03 -3.98
C ALA A 94 7.43 -6.65 -2.78
N ARG A 95 7.95 -7.63 -2.05
CA ARG A 95 8.84 -7.41 -0.91
C ARG A 95 10.17 -6.83 -1.37
N ALA A 96 10.80 -7.49 -2.34
CA ALA A 96 12.09 -7.05 -2.89
C ALA A 96 11.94 -5.69 -3.59
N ALA A 97 10.97 -5.52 -4.48
CA ALA A 97 10.78 -4.31 -5.25
C ALA A 97 10.54 -3.05 -4.38
N ILE A 98 9.79 -3.19 -3.27
CA ILE A 98 9.56 -2.07 -2.33
C ILE A 98 10.84 -1.73 -1.57
N LEU A 99 11.61 -2.72 -1.11
CA LEU A 99 12.86 -2.52 -0.39
C LEU A 99 13.96 -1.93 -1.28
N ASP A 100 14.08 -2.41 -2.51
CA ASP A 100 15.01 -1.87 -3.51
C ASP A 100 14.65 -0.41 -3.82
N ARG A 101 13.37 -0.12 -4.02
CA ARG A 101 12.91 1.25 -4.23
C ARG A 101 13.17 2.15 -3.03
N ALA A 102 13.03 1.66 -1.83
CA ALA A 102 13.36 2.39 -0.62
C ALA A 102 14.87 2.70 -0.53
N SER A 103 15.72 1.74 -0.90
CA SER A 103 17.17 1.92 -0.93
C SER A 103 17.62 2.97 -1.95
N GLU A 104 16.97 3.01 -3.14
CA GLU A 104 17.25 3.97 -4.20
C GLU A 104 16.72 5.38 -3.89
N TRP A 105 15.44 5.48 -3.53
CA TRP A 105 14.76 6.77 -3.35
C TRP A 105 15.03 7.40 -1.99
N LYS A 106 15.52 6.61 -1.02
CA LYS A 106 15.87 7.02 0.35
C LYS A 106 14.74 7.79 1.03
N PRO A 107 13.58 7.18 1.26
CA PRO A 107 12.50 7.78 2.03
C PRO A 107 12.89 7.88 3.51
N ASP A 108 12.27 8.81 4.22
CA ASP A 108 12.33 8.90 5.69
C ASP A 108 11.37 7.90 6.34
N LEU A 109 10.30 7.55 5.63
CA LEU A 109 9.23 6.67 6.12
C LEU A 109 8.64 5.85 4.99
N ILE A 110 8.43 4.55 5.25
CA ILE A 110 7.58 3.69 4.42
C ILE A 110 6.24 3.49 5.13
N VAL A 111 5.13 3.67 4.40
CA VAL A 111 3.78 3.38 4.90
C VAL A 111 3.19 2.23 4.11
N VAL A 112 2.72 1.20 4.83
CA VAL A 112 2.11 -0.01 4.24
C VAL A 112 0.83 -0.38 5.00
N GLY A 113 -0.11 -1.02 4.31
CA GLY A 113 -1.24 -1.69 4.98
C GLY A 113 -0.76 -2.93 5.73
N SER A 114 -1.43 -3.31 6.81
CA SER A 114 -1.06 -4.49 7.60
C SER A 114 -1.26 -5.82 6.87
N HIS A 115 -2.10 -5.85 5.84
CA HIS A 115 -2.37 -6.99 4.98
C HIS A 115 -2.57 -6.53 3.54
N GLY A 116 -2.37 -7.44 2.59
CA GLY A 116 -2.73 -7.24 1.18
C GLY A 116 -3.96 -8.07 0.80
N LEU A 117 -4.20 -8.19 -0.51
CA LEU A 117 -5.34 -8.92 -1.08
C LEU A 117 -5.45 -10.39 -0.63
N LYS A 118 -4.34 -11.04 -0.33
CA LYS A 118 -4.27 -12.46 0.09
C LYS A 118 -4.40 -12.66 1.60
N GLY A 119 -4.53 -11.59 2.39
CA GLY A 119 -4.54 -11.62 3.85
C GLY A 119 -5.86 -12.10 4.45
N LEU A 120 -6.04 -13.40 4.62
CA LEU A 120 -7.26 -14.00 5.17
C LEU A 120 -7.27 -14.07 6.71
N ASN A 121 -6.13 -14.04 7.39
CA ASN A 121 -6.05 -14.16 8.85
C ASN A 121 -5.70 -12.82 9.50
N ARG A 122 -6.67 -12.22 10.18
CA ARG A 122 -6.54 -10.93 10.90
C ARG A 122 -5.52 -10.92 12.04
N LEU A 123 -4.96 -12.06 12.42
CA LEU A 123 -4.03 -12.22 13.53
C LEU A 123 -2.56 -12.10 13.14
N LEU A 124 -2.21 -12.34 11.88
CA LEU A 124 -0.84 -12.31 11.39
C LEU A 124 -0.64 -11.15 10.43
N MET A 125 0.52 -10.53 10.49
CA MET A 125 0.91 -9.48 9.55
C MET A 125 1.08 -10.07 8.14
N GLY A 126 0.74 -9.32 7.09
CA GLY A 126 0.91 -9.75 5.70
C GLY A 126 2.39 -9.90 5.35
N SER A 127 2.70 -10.81 4.40
CA SER A 127 4.07 -11.13 4.02
C SER A 127 4.89 -9.93 3.54
N VAL A 128 4.26 -8.99 2.83
CA VAL A 128 4.93 -7.76 2.35
C VAL A 128 5.21 -6.82 3.53
N SER A 129 4.20 -6.55 4.37
CA SER A 129 4.37 -5.67 5.53
C SER A 129 5.37 -6.23 6.55
N ASP A 130 5.39 -7.56 6.79
CA ASP A 130 6.40 -8.21 7.64
C ASP A 130 7.82 -8.05 7.07
N ALA A 131 8.01 -8.31 5.78
CA ALA A 131 9.31 -8.17 5.14
C ALA A 131 9.80 -6.71 5.17
N VAL A 132 8.91 -5.75 4.88
CA VAL A 132 9.25 -4.31 4.92
C VAL A 132 9.64 -3.90 6.34
N VAL A 133 8.90 -4.31 7.38
CA VAL A 133 9.26 -4.00 8.78
C VAL A 133 10.62 -4.55 9.18
N ARG A 134 10.98 -5.74 8.71
CA ARG A 134 12.27 -6.39 9.06
C ARG A 134 13.47 -5.82 8.32
N HIS A 135 13.28 -5.35 7.09
CA HIS A 135 14.41 -5.09 6.18
C HIS A 135 14.46 -3.65 5.63
N ALA A 136 13.50 -2.77 5.98
CA ALA A 136 13.50 -1.41 5.50
C ALA A 136 14.73 -0.62 5.98
N PRO A 137 15.32 0.23 5.11
CA PRO A 137 16.45 1.09 5.47
C PRO A 137 16.04 2.35 6.26
N CYS A 138 14.75 2.50 6.57
CA CYS A 138 14.18 3.67 7.25
C CYS A 138 13.01 3.25 8.17
N SER A 139 12.36 4.21 8.81
CA SER A 139 11.16 3.96 9.63
C SER A 139 10.03 3.35 8.82
N VAL A 140 9.19 2.51 9.45
CA VAL A 140 8.03 1.87 8.82
C VAL A 140 6.79 2.10 9.67
N GLN A 141 5.71 2.53 9.02
CA GLN A 141 4.37 2.59 9.61
C GLN A 141 3.48 1.53 8.98
N VAL A 142 2.97 0.62 9.81
CA VAL A 142 1.99 -0.39 9.39
C VAL A 142 0.59 0.06 9.82
N VAL A 143 -0.30 0.21 8.84
CA VAL A 143 -1.68 0.69 9.07
C VAL A 143 -2.64 -0.50 9.11
N ARG A 144 -3.44 -0.58 10.17
CA ARG A 144 -4.46 -1.61 10.36
C ARG A 144 -5.85 -1.03 10.17
N VAL A 145 -6.74 -1.80 9.57
CA VAL A 145 -8.18 -1.50 9.59
C VAL A 145 -8.70 -1.80 10.99
N THR A 146 -9.20 -0.79 11.70
CA THR A 146 -9.86 -0.98 13.00
C THR A 146 -11.34 -1.24 12.76
N PRO A 147 -11.86 -2.47 13.01
CA PRO A 147 -13.28 -2.75 12.86
C PRO A 147 -14.10 -1.84 13.79
N GLY A 148 -15.04 -1.10 13.25
CA GLY A 148 -16.03 -0.34 14.04
C GLY A 148 -15.59 1.04 14.55
N ALA A 149 -14.42 1.54 14.23
CA ALA A 149 -14.08 2.93 14.47
C ALA A 149 -14.84 3.83 13.47
N LYS A 150 -16.05 4.28 13.83
CA LYS A 150 -16.66 5.43 13.15
C LYS A 150 -15.74 6.61 13.42
N ARG A 151 -15.04 7.07 12.40
CA ARG A 151 -14.23 8.29 12.47
C ARG A 151 -15.16 9.44 12.78
N ASP A 152 -14.87 10.15 13.86
CA ASP A 152 -15.55 11.42 14.13
C ASP A 152 -14.96 12.44 13.13
N ALA A 153 -15.77 12.83 12.16
CA ALA A 153 -15.39 13.77 11.09
C ALA A 153 -14.93 15.14 11.63
N ARG A 154 -15.13 15.43 12.91
CA ARG A 154 -14.78 16.68 13.56
C ARG A 154 -13.44 16.67 14.29
N ASN A 155 -12.90 15.48 14.62
CA ASN A 155 -11.60 15.37 15.29
C ASN A 155 -10.92 14.02 15.03
N PRO A 156 -10.04 13.92 14.01
CA PRO A 156 -9.37 12.68 13.65
C PRO A 156 -8.41 12.14 14.74
N ARG A 157 -8.14 12.92 15.80
CA ARG A 157 -7.19 12.55 16.86
C ARG A 157 -7.83 11.95 18.12
N THR A 158 -9.17 11.83 18.20
CA THR A 158 -9.84 11.34 19.41
C THR A 158 -10.52 10.00 19.15
N PRO A 159 -10.16 8.90 19.83
CA PRO A 159 -10.94 7.68 19.80
C PRO A 159 -12.34 7.94 20.37
N SER A 160 -13.37 7.46 19.68
CA SER A 160 -14.77 7.66 20.07
C SER A 160 -14.99 7.22 21.52
N ARG A 161 -15.54 8.11 22.33
CA ARG A 161 -15.80 7.94 23.77
C ARG A 161 -16.76 6.80 24.14
N LYS A 162 -17.36 6.12 23.14
CA LYS A 162 -18.30 4.99 23.35
C LYS A 162 -17.63 3.65 23.68
N ALA A 163 -16.33 3.48 23.39
CA ALA A 163 -15.63 2.23 23.69
C ALA A 163 -15.20 2.09 25.17
N ALA A 164 -15.23 3.16 25.96
CA ALA A 164 -14.76 3.17 27.34
C ALA A 164 -15.84 2.77 28.38
N LYS A 165 -17.10 2.63 28.01
CA LYS A 165 -18.20 2.32 28.97
C LYS A 165 -18.56 0.83 29.10
N SER A 166 -17.93 -0.05 28.32
CA SER A 166 -18.26 -1.51 28.33
C SER A 166 -17.37 -2.36 29.26
N LYS A 167 -16.45 -1.76 30.05
CA LYS A 167 -15.56 -2.54 30.96
C LYS A 167 -15.75 -2.25 32.46
N ARG A 168 -16.92 -1.77 32.86
CA ARG A 168 -17.28 -1.71 34.30
C ARG A 168 -18.68 -2.26 34.49
N ARG A 169 -18.78 -3.56 34.55
CA ARG A 169 -19.74 -4.36 35.33
C ARG A 169 -19.17 -5.75 35.53
#